data_8f5bed20fd92351a157a7a87df49100d
#
_entry.id   8f5bed20fd92351a157a7a87df49100d
#
_cell.length_a   1.000
_cell.length_b   1.000
_cell.length_c   1.000
_cell.angle_alpha   90.00
_cell.angle_beta   90.00
_cell.angle_gamma   90.00
#
_symmetry.space_group_name_H-M   'P 1'
#
loop_
_entity.id
_entity.type
_entity.pdbx_description
1 polymer ?
#
loop_
_entity_poly.entity_id
_entity_poly.type
_entity_poly.pdbx_seq_one_letter_code
_entity_poly.pdbx_strand_id
1 'polypeptide(L)'
;MILELKNISHRFDKTILKKVNLKLYPAEIIGLVGKSGAGKSSLLKIAAGLLTPDEGTLFFNSKKIPSASQLLVPGFKDFSMVNQDFKLDLYHTVEENIRESILFLPTNQREKRVLQLLKLFELTKIHAVKSNLISGGEQQRLAIARAIANKPKVLFLDEPFGHLDANLRRKLSNHLLNLRDKEGVSIILVSHEGQDILGLCDAICLLRNGALSKKYKPTELYYKHKNNPQAFLFGPLNSIEIKGEKITFRPDEYQICDSNGIHLSYIRSIFVGSLYHNYFITDKQEEIILYSFDKQHDTRYIQLISKK
;
A
#
# COMPACT_ATOMS: atom_id res chain seq x y z
N MET A 1 6.38 15.27 -14.17
CA MET A 1 5.53 14.07 -14.24
C MET A 1 6.36 12.96 -14.85
N ILE A 2 6.51 11.82 -14.16
CA ILE A 2 7.31 10.69 -14.65
C ILE A 2 6.44 9.67 -15.38
N LEU A 3 5.26 9.35 -14.86
CA LEU A 3 4.31 8.41 -15.47
C LEU A 3 2.90 9.02 -15.49
N GLU A 4 2.20 8.88 -16.61
CA GLU A 4 0.78 9.26 -16.75
C GLU A 4 -0.02 8.14 -17.41
N LEU A 5 -1.10 7.78 -16.76
CA LEU A 5 -2.16 6.93 -17.28
C LEU A 5 -3.30 7.86 -17.69
N LYS A 6 -3.76 7.78 -18.94
CA LYS A 6 -4.80 8.66 -19.47
C LYS A 6 -5.95 7.86 -20.06
N ASN A 7 -7.13 7.99 -19.44
CA ASN A 7 -8.39 7.34 -19.84
C ASN A 7 -8.30 5.82 -19.98
N ILE A 8 -7.59 5.15 -19.06
CA ILE A 8 -7.39 3.72 -19.10
C ILE A 8 -8.70 2.99 -18.79
N SER A 9 -9.16 2.20 -19.75
CA SER A 9 -10.27 1.25 -19.59
C SER A 9 -9.75 -0.17 -19.84
N HIS A 10 -10.24 -1.15 -19.07
CA HIS A 10 -9.87 -2.54 -19.25
C HIS A 10 -11.02 -3.47 -18.89
N ARG A 11 -11.20 -4.51 -19.70
CA ARG A 11 -12.26 -5.51 -19.60
C ARG A 11 -11.65 -6.92 -19.70
N PHE A 12 -12.13 -7.82 -18.87
CA PHE A 12 -12.14 -9.26 -19.13
C PHE A 12 -13.58 -9.64 -19.50
N ASP A 13 -14.19 -10.60 -18.82
CA ASP A 13 -15.63 -10.91 -19.01
C ASP A 13 -16.52 -9.72 -18.61
N LYS A 14 -16.06 -8.92 -17.65
CA LYS A 14 -16.72 -7.68 -17.20
C LYS A 14 -15.74 -6.50 -17.19
N THR A 15 -16.26 -5.29 -17.22
CA THR A 15 -15.43 -4.07 -17.13
C THR A 15 -14.77 -4.00 -15.75
N ILE A 16 -13.43 -3.99 -15.74
CA ILE A 16 -12.59 -3.94 -14.54
C ILE A 16 -12.14 -2.51 -14.25
N LEU A 17 -11.74 -1.75 -15.29
CA LEU A 17 -11.29 -0.36 -15.19
C LEU A 17 -12.11 0.52 -16.13
N LYS A 18 -12.46 1.73 -15.66
CA LYS A 18 -13.34 2.68 -16.37
C LYS A 18 -12.68 4.05 -16.44
N LYS A 19 -12.10 4.41 -17.58
CA LYS A 19 -11.48 5.71 -17.86
C LYS A 19 -10.59 6.23 -16.72
N VAL A 20 -9.73 5.36 -16.19
CA VAL A 20 -8.82 5.67 -15.08
C VAL A 20 -7.77 6.67 -15.55
N ASN A 21 -7.56 7.70 -14.74
CA ASN A 21 -6.51 8.70 -14.92
C ASN A 21 -5.62 8.71 -13.67
N LEU A 22 -4.30 8.63 -13.85
CA LEU A 22 -3.34 8.68 -12.76
C LEU A 22 -2.07 9.40 -13.22
N LYS A 23 -1.54 10.28 -12.40
CA LYS A 23 -0.26 10.96 -12.63
C LYS A 23 0.69 10.64 -11.48
N LEU A 24 1.88 10.14 -11.79
CA LEU A 24 2.96 9.92 -10.84
C LEU A 24 4.05 10.96 -11.10
N TYR A 25 4.50 11.63 -10.04
CA TYR A 25 5.59 12.58 -10.13
C TYR A 25 6.94 11.93 -9.74
N PRO A 26 8.08 12.54 -10.11
CA PRO A 26 9.39 12.03 -9.68
C PRO A 26 9.47 11.98 -8.16
N ALA A 27 10.06 10.88 -7.65
CA ALA A 27 10.22 10.63 -6.21
C ALA A 27 8.92 10.72 -5.41
N GLU A 28 7.80 10.26 -5.98
CA GLU A 28 6.49 10.19 -5.32
C GLU A 28 6.12 8.73 -5.03
N ILE A 29 5.55 8.46 -3.86
CA ILE A 29 4.94 7.17 -3.49
C ILE A 29 3.43 7.31 -3.51
N ILE A 30 2.76 6.56 -4.41
CA ILE A 30 1.29 6.51 -4.49
C ILE A 30 0.81 5.15 -4.01
N GLY A 31 -0.13 5.16 -3.05
CA GLY A 31 -0.89 3.98 -2.64
C GLY A 31 -2.19 3.83 -3.44
N LEU A 32 -2.44 2.63 -3.93
CA LEU A 32 -3.73 2.25 -4.53
C LEU A 32 -4.45 1.30 -3.56
N VAL A 33 -5.56 1.75 -3.00
CA VAL A 33 -6.34 0.99 -2.02
C VAL A 33 -7.72 0.64 -2.57
N GLY A 34 -8.20 -0.54 -2.25
CA GLY A 34 -9.53 -0.99 -2.66
C GLY A 34 -9.79 -2.44 -2.26
N LYS A 35 -11.06 -2.85 -2.26
CA LYS A 35 -11.44 -4.23 -1.97
C LYS A 35 -10.78 -5.23 -2.92
N SER A 36 -10.67 -6.50 -2.51
CA SER A 36 -10.24 -7.56 -3.41
C SER A 36 -11.13 -7.59 -4.66
N GLY A 37 -10.53 -7.84 -5.83
CA GLY A 37 -11.25 -7.85 -7.11
C GLY A 37 -11.60 -6.47 -7.69
N ALA A 38 -11.19 -5.36 -7.06
CA ALA A 38 -11.49 -4.00 -7.58
C ALA A 38 -10.70 -3.62 -8.85
N GLY A 39 -9.73 -4.44 -9.29
CA GLY A 39 -8.90 -4.17 -10.48
C GLY A 39 -7.54 -3.55 -10.17
N LYS A 40 -7.09 -3.53 -8.91
CA LYS A 40 -5.81 -2.91 -8.49
C LYS A 40 -4.60 -3.52 -9.20
N SER A 41 -4.47 -4.86 -9.19
CA SER A 41 -3.36 -5.56 -9.85
C SER A 41 -3.39 -5.39 -11.37
N SER A 42 -4.58 -5.33 -11.99
CA SER A 42 -4.72 -5.04 -13.42
C SER A 42 -4.24 -3.62 -13.74
N LEU A 43 -4.65 -2.63 -12.95
CA LEU A 43 -4.19 -1.25 -13.11
C LEU A 43 -2.67 -1.15 -12.94
N LEU A 44 -2.11 -1.86 -11.95
CA LEU A 44 -0.67 -1.88 -11.70
C LEU A 44 0.09 -2.50 -12.87
N LYS A 45 -0.38 -3.65 -13.41
CA LYS A 45 0.21 -4.31 -14.57
C LYS A 45 0.14 -3.46 -15.84
N ILE A 46 -0.97 -2.74 -16.04
CA ILE A 46 -1.10 -1.79 -17.15
C ILE A 46 -0.09 -0.65 -16.96
N ALA A 47 0.00 -0.06 -15.77
CA ALA A 47 0.94 1.01 -15.46
C ALA A 47 2.41 0.58 -15.65
N ALA A 48 2.73 -0.67 -15.36
CA ALA A 48 4.06 -1.27 -15.57
C ALA A 48 4.33 -1.66 -17.05
N GLY A 49 3.35 -1.53 -17.95
CA GLY A 49 3.48 -1.93 -19.36
C GLY A 49 3.49 -3.45 -19.56
N LEU A 50 2.92 -4.21 -18.62
CA LEU A 50 2.84 -5.68 -18.66
C LEU A 50 1.48 -6.19 -19.13
N LEU A 51 0.48 -5.32 -19.18
CA LEU A 51 -0.87 -5.62 -19.65
C LEU A 51 -1.35 -4.50 -20.58
N THR A 52 -1.92 -4.86 -21.71
CA THR A 52 -2.50 -3.90 -22.66
C THR A 52 -3.87 -3.47 -22.16
N PRO A 53 -4.15 -2.17 -22.01
CA PRO A 53 -5.51 -1.69 -21.78
C PRO A 53 -6.34 -1.77 -23.09
N ASP A 54 -7.66 -1.91 -22.98
CA ASP A 54 -8.54 -1.85 -24.16
C ASP A 54 -8.64 -0.43 -24.71
N GLU A 55 -8.60 0.57 -23.83
CA GLU A 55 -8.62 1.98 -24.19
C GLU A 55 -7.64 2.78 -23.32
N GLY A 56 -7.24 3.94 -23.86
CA GLY A 56 -6.39 4.88 -23.16
C GLY A 56 -4.92 4.79 -23.57
N THR A 57 -4.08 5.55 -22.89
CA THR A 57 -2.68 5.71 -23.28
C THR A 57 -1.81 5.91 -22.05
N LEU A 58 -0.59 5.36 -22.12
CA LEU A 58 0.45 5.56 -21.12
C LEU A 58 1.51 6.52 -21.65
N PHE A 59 2.01 7.37 -20.75
CA PHE A 59 3.14 8.26 -21.04
C PHE A 59 4.20 8.11 -19.97
N PHE A 60 5.45 8.01 -20.41
CA PHE A 60 6.62 8.01 -19.53
C PHE A 60 7.54 9.16 -19.92
N ASN A 61 7.90 10.03 -18.98
CA ASN A 61 8.63 11.27 -19.23
C ASN A 61 8.00 12.09 -20.36
N SER A 62 6.67 12.23 -20.34
CA SER A 62 5.86 12.94 -21.32
C SER A 62 5.88 12.35 -22.76
N LYS A 63 6.50 11.21 -22.96
CA LYS A 63 6.49 10.48 -24.24
C LYS A 63 5.50 9.33 -24.16
N LYS A 64 4.67 9.18 -25.19
CA LYS A 64 3.78 8.01 -25.32
C LYS A 64 4.63 6.74 -25.38
N ILE A 65 4.30 5.75 -24.54
CA ILE A 65 4.94 4.44 -24.56
C ILE A 65 4.04 3.42 -25.27
N PRO A 66 4.62 2.42 -25.97
CA PRO A 66 3.85 1.38 -26.62
C PRO A 66 3.10 0.53 -25.59
N SER A 67 1.98 -0.06 -26.00
CA SER A 67 1.26 -1.05 -25.18
C SER A 67 2.01 -2.39 -25.13
N ALA A 68 1.72 -3.21 -24.13
CA ALA A 68 2.37 -4.50 -23.95
C ALA A 68 2.28 -5.40 -25.21
N SER A 69 1.16 -5.36 -25.93
CA SER A 69 0.95 -6.14 -27.16
C SER A 69 1.81 -5.68 -28.37
N GLN A 70 2.40 -4.51 -28.29
CA GLN A 70 3.28 -3.95 -29.34
C GLN A 70 4.77 -4.24 -29.07
N LEU A 71 5.08 -4.89 -27.97
CA LEU A 71 6.44 -5.21 -27.55
C LEU A 71 6.70 -6.73 -27.67
N LEU A 72 7.88 -7.12 -28.15
CA LEU A 72 8.31 -8.53 -28.15
C LEU A 72 8.40 -9.08 -26.73
N VAL A 73 8.89 -8.25 -25.79
CA VAL A 73 8.91 -8.54 -24.36
C VAL A 73 8.21 -7.41 -23.64
N PRO A 74 7.05 -7.68 -23.00
CA PRO A 74 6.33 -6.66 -22.24
C PRO A 74 7.16 -6.07 -21.10
N GLY A 75 6.99 -4.77 -20.85
CA GLY A 75 7.69 -4.03 -19.81
C GLY A 75 8.71 -3.04 -20.35
N PHE A 76 9.31 -2.26 -19.45
CA PHE A 76 10.27 -1.21 -19.80
C PHE A 76 11.50 -1.31 -18.91
N LYS A 77 12.68 -0.98 -19.47
CA LYS A 77 13.98 -1.04 -18.75
C LYS A 77 13.98 -0.22 -17.45
N ASP A 78 13.31 0.93 -17.45
CA ASP A 78 13.23 1.82 -16.29
C ASP A 78 12.17 1.42 -15.26
N PHE A 79 11.42 0.35 -15.51
CA PHE A 79 10.32 -0.13 -14.66
C PHE A 79 10.67 -1.48 -14.03
N SER A 80 10.28 -1.66 -12.79
CA SER A 80 10.31 -2.97 -12.13
C SER A 80 9.00 -3.22 -11.40
N MET A 81 8.57 -4.48 -11.40
CA MET A 81 7.34 -4.89 -10.73
C MET A 81 7.56 -6.12 -9.85
N VAL A 82 7.05 -6.05 -8.64
CA VAL A 82 6.87 -7.21 -7.75
C VAL A 82 5.41 -7.62 -7.81
N ASN A 83 5.16 -8.82 -8.29
CA ASN A 83 3.82 -9.42 -8.36
C ASN A 83 3.51 -10.16 -7.06
N GLN A 84 2.22 -10.39 -6.79
CA GLN A 84 1.75 -11.15 -5.65
C GLN A 84 2.25 -12.62 -5.65
N ASP A 85 2.47 -13.21 -6.82
CA ASP A 85 3.03 -14.54 -7.04
C ASP A 85 4.56 -14.58 -7.11
N PHE A 86 5.22 -13.46 -6.76
CA PHE A 86 6.65 -13.20 -6.72
C PHE A 86 7.41 -13.42 -8.04
N LYS A 87 6.97 -14.31 -8.91
CA LYS A 87 7.59 -14.68 -10.21
C LYS A 87 9.09 -14.92 -10.12
N LEU A 88 9.52 -15.65 -9.09
CA LEU A 88 10.91 -16.08 -8.91
C LEU A 88 11.23 -17.26 -9.85
N ASP A 89 12.50 -17.39 -10.20
CA ASP A 89 12.99 -18.66 -10.73
C ASP A 89 13.17 -19.63 -9.56
N LEU A 90 12.27 -20.61 -9.50
CA LEU A 90 12.15 -21.52 -8.36
C LEU A 90 13.33 -22.47 -8.21
N TYR A 91 14.05 -22.75 -9.32
CA TYR A 91 15.18 -23.68 -9.33
C TYR A 91 16.53 -22.99 -9.11
N HIS A 92 16.57 -21.67 -9.24
CA HIS A 92 17.73 -20.87 -8.91
C HIS A 92 17.83 -20.60 -7.42
N THR A 93 19.06 -20.42 -6.94
CA THR A 93 19.31 -19.98 -5.59
C THR A 93 18.84 -18.53 -5.37
N VAL A 94 18.73 -18.14 -4.12
CA VAL A 94 18.41 -16.76 -3.72
C VAL A 94 19.39 -15.77 -4.37
N GLU A 95 20.68 -16.08 -4.35
CA GLU A 95 21.71 -15.23 -4.92
C GLU A 95 21.62 -15.15 -6.45
N GLU A 96 21.40 -16.27 -7.13
CA GLU A 96 21.25 -16.34 -8.58
C GLU A 96 20.04 -15.52 -9.05
N ASN A 97 18.90 -15.61 -8.38
CA ASN A 97 17.73 -14.79 -8.70
C ASN A 97 18.02 -13.28 -8.70
N ILE A 98 18.83 -12.79 -7.76
CA ILE A 98 19.24 -11.38 -7.72
C ILE A 98 20.26 -11.10 -8.83
N ARG A 99 21.28 -11.95 -8.97
CA ARG A 99 22.37 -11.79 -9.92
C ARG A 99 21.86 -11.68 -11.36
N GLU A 100 20.94 -12.52 -11.74
CA GLU A 100 20.37 -12.55 -13.09
C GLU A 100 19.64 -11.27 -13.48
N SER A 101 18.98 -10.62 -12.53
CA SER A 101 18.30 -9.36 -12.81
C SER A 101 19.25 -8.20 -13.17
N ILE A 102 20.54 -8.37 -12.95
CA ILE A 102 21.60 -7.35 -13.15
C ILE A 102 22.80 -7.86 -13.92
N LEU A 103 22.63 -8.87 -14.79
CA LEU A 103 23.71 -9.44 -15.63
C LEU A 103 24.37 -8.41 -16.54
N PHE A 104 23.67 -7.34 -16.90
CA PHE A 104 24.20 -6.23 -17.70
C PHE A 104 25.26 -5.38 -16.97
N LEU A 105 25.38 -5.49 -15.63
CA LEU A 105 26.38 -4.77 -14.86
C LEU A 105 27.75 -5.48 -14.96
N PRO A 106 28.87 -4.71 -14.93
CA PRO A 106 30.21 -5.28 -14.79
C PRO A 106 30.30 -6.17 -13.54
N THR A 107 31.06 -7.27 -13.64
CA THR A 107 31.13 -8.32 -12.60
C THR A 107 31.37 -7.74 -11.20
N ASN A 108 32.35 -6.87 -11.01
CA ASN A 108 32.67 -6.30 -9.70
C ASN A 108 31.49 -5.46 -9.10
N GLN A 109 30.76 -4.70 -9.95
CA GLN A 109 29.60 -3.93 -9.52
C GLN A 109 28.42 -4.84 -9.20
N ARG A 110 28.22 -5.88 -10.00
CA ARG A 110 27.17 -6.89 -9.83
C ARG A 110 27.32 -7.61 -8.51
N GLU A 111 28.49 -8.18 -8.22
CA GLU A 111 28.74 -8.91 -6.97
C GLU A 111 28.58 -8.00 -5.74
N LYS A 112 29.08 -6.78 -5.79
CA LYS A 112 28.86 -5.79 -4.72
C LYS A 112 27.37 -5.51 -4.50
N ARG A 113 26.59 -5.37 -5.58
CA ARG A 113 25.14 -5.10 -5.48
C ARG A 113 24.39 -6.30 -4.94
N VAL A 114 24.72 -7.52 -5.37
CA VAL A 114 24.14 -8.77 -4.84
C VAL A 114 24.35 -8.87 -3.34
N LEU A 115 25.58 -8.71 -2.86
CA LEU A 115 25.90 -8.75 -1.42
C LEU A 115 25.14 -7.67 -0.61
N GLN A 116 25.04 -6.47 -1.16
CA GLN A 116 24.26 -5.38 -0.52
C GLN A 116 22.79 -5.78 -0.36
N LEU A 117 22.17 -6.36 -1.38
CA LEU A 117 20.75 -6.75 -1.36
C LEU A 117 20.51 -7.96 -0.45
N LEU A 118 21.39 -8.96 -0.49
CA LEU A 118 21.34 -10.10 0.45
C LEU A 118 21.37 -9.65 1.91
N LYS A 119 22.24 -8.70 2.23
CA LYS A 119 22.34 -8.13 3.58
C LYS A 119 21.11 -7.32 3.95
N LEU A 120 20.65 -6.46 3.03
CA LEU A 120 19.53 -5.57 3.24
C LEU A 120 18.21 -6.31 3.55
N PHE A 121 17.98 -7.40 2.81
CA PHE A 121 16.76 -8.22 2.94
C PHE A 121 16.91 -9.42 3.87
N GLU A 122 18.03 -9.50 4.62
CA GLU A 122 18.33 -10.59 5.57
C GLU A 122 18.32 -11.99 4.91
N LEU A 123 18.82 -12.07 3.69
CA LEU A 123 18.89 -13.30 2.89
C LEU A 123 20.29 -13.93 2.88
N THR A 124 21.25 -13.31 3.55
CA THR A 124 22.66 -13.75 3.52
C THR A 124 22.84 -15.20 3.97
N LYS A 125 22.10 -15.66 5.00
CA LYS A 125 22.22 -17.02 5.52
C LYS A 125 21.69 -18.11 4.59
N ILE A 126 20.84 -17.72 3.66
CA ILE A 126 20.13 -18.62 2.72
C ILE A 126 20.49 -18.33 1.26
N HIS A 127 21.55 -17.56 1.02
CA HIS A 127 21.91 -17.12 -0.35
C HIS A 127 22.08 -18.27 -1.36
N ALA A 128 22.59 -19.42 -0.89
CA ALA A 128 22.82 -20.61 -1.71
C ALA A 128 21.63 -21.59 -1.72
N VAL A 129 20.53 -21.30 -1.03
CA VAL A 129 19.31 -22.13 -1.00
C VAL A 129 18.47 -21.82 -2.23
N LYS A 130 17.88 -22.85 -2.85
CA LYS A 130 16.95 -22.67 -3.98
C LYS A 130 15.66 -21.98 -3.54
N SER A 131 15.11 -21.15 -4.42
CA SER A 131 13.93 -20.31 -4.11
C SER A 131 12.65 -21.09 -3.80
N ASN A 132 12.53 -22.32 -4.30
CA ASN A 132 11.40 -23.21 -3.95
C ASN A 132 11.49 -23.82 -2.55
N LEU A 133 12.63 -23.73 -1.88
CA LEU A 133 12.90 -24.31 -0.57
C LEU A 133 12.85 -23.28 0.57
N ILE A 134 12.65 -22.00 0.26
CA ILE A 134 12.56 -20.93 1.26
C ILE A 134 11.10 -20.58 1.56
N SER A 135 10.86 -19.98 2.73
CA SER A 135 9.52 -19.58 3.17
C SER A 135 8.90 -18.49 2.28
N GLY A 136 7.56 -18.35 2.30
CA GLY A 136 6.86 -17.32 1.53
C GLY A 136 7.33 -15.89 1.84
N GLY A 137 7.62 -15.58 3.12
CA GLY A 137 8.20 -14.30 3.50
C GLY A 137 9.62 -14.07 2.95
N GLU A 138 10.44 -15.12 2.85
CA GLU A 138 11.76 -15.05 2.23
C GLU A 138 11.66 -14.90 0.72
N GLN A 139 10.71 -15.59 0.07
CA GLN A 139 10.42 -15.43 -1.36
C GLN A 139 9.98 -13.99 -1.67
N GLN A 140 9.14 -13.40 -0.84
CA GLN A 140 8.72 -12.02 -0.99
C GLN A 140 9.90 -11.03 -0.88
N ARG A 141 10.76 -11.21 0.14
CA ARG A 141 11.98 -10.40 0.29
C ARG A 141 12.90 -10.53 -0.92
N LEU A 142 13.07 -11.75 -1.42
CA LEU A 142 13.85 -12.02 -2.62
C LEU A 142 13.27 -11.33 -3.86
N ALA A 143 11.95 -11.40 -4.06
CA ALA A 143 11.28 -10.74 -5.19
C ALA A 143 11.48 -9.22 -5.17
N ILE A 144 11.40 -8.60 -3.99
CA ILE A 144 11.64 -7.16 -3.85
C ILE A 144 13.12 -6.85 -4.09
N ALA A 145 14.05 -7.62 -3.51
CA ALA A 145 15.50 -7.47 -3.74
C ALA A 145 15.83 -7.52 -5.23
N ARG A 146 15.26 -8.49 -5.96
CA ARG A 146 15.41 -8.65 -7.41
C ARG A 146 14.86 -7.43 -8.18
N ALA A 147 13.68 -6.96 -7.81
CA ALA A 147 13.03 -5.83 -8.49
C ALA A 147 13.81 -4.51 -8.36
N ILE A 148 14.48 -4.28 -7.23
CA ILE A 148 15.25 -3.04 -7.01
C ILE A 148 16.74 -3.18 -7.40
N ALA A 149 17.17 -4.36 -7.82
CA ALA A 149 18.58 -4.61 -8.11
C ALA A 149 19.14 -3.69 -9.22
N ASN A 150 18.34 -3.47 -10.26
CA ASN A 150 18.69 -2.63 -11.42
C ASN A 150 18.42 -1.12 -11.22
N LYS A 151 18.03 -0.68 -10.02
CA LYS A 151 17.68 0.73 -9.71
C LYS A 151 16.65 1.31 -10.69
N PRO A 152 15.42 0.80 -10.70
CA PRO A 152 14.38 1.28 -11.59
C PRO A 152 14.03 2.75 -11.31
N LYS A 153 13.53 3.48 -12.31
CA LYS A 153 12.95 4.83 -12.11
C LYS A 153 11.53 4.77 -11.54
N VAL A 154 10.79 3.71 -11.89
CA VAL A 154 9.45 3.45 -11.36
C VAL A 154 9.37 2.02 -10.84
N LEU A 155 8.99 1.87 -9.59
CA LEU A 155 8.79 0.59 -8.92
C LEU A 155 7.29 0.35 -8.67
N PHE A 156 6.80 -0.80 -9.09
CA PHE A 156 5.43 -1.23 -8.89
C PHE A 156 5.39 -2.40 -7.91
N LEU A 157 4.58 -2.30 -6.86
CA LEU A 157 4.51 -3.30 -5.79
C LEU A 157 3.06 -3.76 -5.60
N ASP A 158 2.79 -5.04 -5.84
CA ASP A 158 1.48 -5.64 -5.64
C ASP A 158 1.45 -6.36 -4.29
N GLU A 159 0.76 -5.79 -3.28
CA GLU A 159 0.60 -6.32 -1.91
C GLU A 159 1.94 -6.60 -1.19
N PRO A 160 2.89 -5.64 -1.13
CA PRO A 160 4.27 -5.90 -0.68
C PRO A 160 4.40 -6.21 0.82
N PHE A 161 3.34 -6.06 1.62
CA PHE A 161 3.37 -6.27 3.08
C PHE A 161 2.69 -7.56 3.55
N GLY A 162 2.01 -8.29 2.65
CA GLY A 162 1.08 -9.36 2.99
C GLY A 162 1.65 -10.53 3.81
N HIS A 163 2.91 -10.91 3.60
CA HIS A 163 3.56 -12.05 4.27
C HIS A 163 4.72 -11.64 5.19
N LEU A 164 4.79 -10.35 5.56
CA LEU A 164 5.87 -9.82 6.39
C LEU A 164 5.41 -9.61 7.82
N ASP A 165 6.27 -9.99 8.78
CA ASP A 165 6.12 -9.60 10.17
C ASP A 165 6.31 -8.08 10.37
N ALA A 166 5.95 -7.57 11.54
CA ALA A 166 5.99 -6.13 11.85
C ALA A 166 7.40 -5.51 11.70
N ASN A 167 8.46 -6.25 12.04
CA ASN A 167 9.85 -5.75 11.93
C ASN A 167 10.28 -5.64 10.47
N LEU A 168 10.00 -6.68 9.68
CA LEU A 168 10.31 -6.70 8.24
C LEU A 168 9.48 -5.68 7.48
N ARG A 169 8.19 -5.51 7.83
CA ARG A 169 7.31 -4.49 7.27
C ARG A 169 7.87 -3.09 7.51
N ARG A 170 8.35 -2.78 8.73
CA ARG A 170 9.01 -1.53 9.06
C ARG A 170 10.32 -1.33 8.27
N LYS A 171 11.16 -2.38 8.15
CA LYS A 171 12.41 -2.33 7.37
C LYS A 171 12.15 -2.07 5.90
N LEU A 172 11.16 -2.75 5.31
CA LEU A 172 10.75 -2.53 3.93
C LEU A 172 10.24 -1.10 3.72
N SER A 173 9.37 -0.60 4.59
CA SER A 173 8.86 0.77 4.52
C SER A 173 10.00 1.79 4.53
N ASN A 174 10.93 1.67 5.48
CA ASN A 174 12.11 2.54 5.56
C ASN A 174 12.99 2.43 4.31
N HIS A 175 13.09 1.24 3.72
CA HIS A 175 13.86 1.05 2.49
C HIS A 175 13.18 1.73 1.29
N LEU A 176 11.85 1.59 1.16
CA LEU A 176 11.09 2.27 0.10
C LEU A 176 11.18 3.80 0.22
N LEU A 177 11.12 4.34 1.44
CA LEU A 177 11.37 5.77 1.70
C LEU A 177 12.80 6.17 1.27
N ASN A 178 13.81 5.37 1.60
CA ASN A 178 15.20 5.65 1.18
C ASN A 178 15.37 5.60 -0.35
N LEU A 179 14.71 4.66 -1.06
CA LEU A 179 14.72 4.62 -2.53
C LEU A 179 14.11 5.90 -3.12
N ARG A 180 12.99 6.37 -2.56
CA ARG A 180 12.37 7.65 -2.96
C ARG A 180 13.31 8.83 -2.67
N ASP A 181 13.79 8.96 -1.44
CA ASP A 181 14.47 10.16 -0.97
C ASP A 181 15.90 10.30 -1.48
N LYS A 182 16.62 9.17 -1.60
CA LYS A 182 18.05 9.17 -1.96
C LYS A 182 18.32 8.77 -3.41
N GLU A 183 17.49 7.88 -3.98
CA GLU A 183 17.70 7.37 -5.34
C GLU A 183 16.69 7.96 -6.34
N GLY A 184 15.70 8.75 -5.88
CA GLY A 184 14.70 9.40 -6.72
C GLY A 184 13.70 8.44 -7.37
N VAL A 185 13.56 7.23 -6.84
CA VAL A 185 12.65 6.20 -7.36
C VAL A 185 11.19 6.60 -7.07
N SER A 186 10.36 6.60 -8.09
CA SER A 186 8.92 6.80 -7.94
C SER A 186 8.23 5.46 -7.74
N ILE A 187 7.24 5.37 -6.85
CA ILE A 187 6.66 4.08 -6.44
C ILE A 187 5.14 4.13 -6.56
N ILE A 188 4.55 3.08 -7.16
CA ILE A 188 3.11 2.80 -7.05
C ILE A 188 2.98 1.47 -6.31
N LEU A 189 2.28 1.48 -5.19
CA LEU A 189 2.01 0.26 -4.43
C LEU A 189 0.52 0.02 -4.26
N VAL A 190 0.14 -1.24 -4.28
CA VAL A 190 -1.22 -1.71 -4.05
C VAL A 190 -1.30 -2.32 -2.66
N SER A 191 -2.36 -2.02 -1.92
CA SER A 191 -2.72 -2.70 -0.68
C SER A 191 -4.23 -2.85 -0.56
N HIS A 192 -4.67 -3.91 0.09
CA HIS A 192 -6.05 -4.06 0.56
C HIS A 192 -6.21 -3.53 1.99
N GLU A 193 -5.11 -3.32 2.72
CA GLU A 193 -5.06 -2.72 4.05
C GLU A 193 -4.48 -1.30 3.96
N GLY A 194 -5.34 -0.31 4.10
CA GLY A 194 -4.91 1.10 4.00
C GLY A 194 -4.00 1.54 5.15
N GLN A 195 -4.12 0.90 6.33
CA GLN A 195 -3.29 1.23 7.50
C GLN A 195 -1.78 1.06 7.22
N ASP A 196 -1.40 0.01 6.49
CA ASP A 196 0.00 -0.30 6.19
C ASP A 196 0.71 0.79 5.39
N ILE A 197 -0.06 1.60 4.66
CA ILE A 197 0.48 2.57 3.72
C ILE A 197 0.28 4.03 4.12
N LEU A 198 -0.48 4.31 5.20
CA LEU A 198 -0.73 5.69 5.66
C LEU A 198 0.56 6.47 5.95
N GLY A 199 1.53 5.82 6.59
CA GLY A 199 2.82 6.45 6.93
C GLY A 199 3.87 6.41 5.82
N LEU A 200 3.57 5.73 4.70
CA LEU A 200 4.53 5.51 3.62
C LEU A 200 4.24 6.37 2.39
N CYS A 201 2.97 6.55 2.04
CA CYS A 201 2.55 7.18 0.80
C CYS A 201 2.46 8.71 0.90
N ASP A 202 2.91 9.40 -0.15
CA ASP A 202 2.68 10.84 -0.31
C ASP A 202 1.23 11.13 -0.71
N ALA A 203 0.63 10.20 -1.47
CA ALA A 203 -0.77 10.26 -1.86
C ALA A 203 -1.40 8.86 -1.92
N ILE A 204 -2.71 8.79 -1.67
CA ILE A 204 -3.50 7.56 -1.77
C ILE A 204 -4.67 7.79 -2.72
N CYS A 205 -4.89 6.82 -3.61
CA CYS A 205 -6.06 6.75 -4.48
C CYS A 205 -6.91 5.53 -4.11
N LEU A 206 -8.23 5.69 -4.14
CA LEU A 206 -9.18 4.63 -3.89
C LEU A 206 -9.70 4.07 -5.21
N LEU A 207 -9.58 2.76 -5.42
CA LEU A 207 -10.16 2.07 -6.57
C LEU A 207 -11.46 1.37 -6.15
N ARG A 208 -12.57 1.78 -6.77
CA ARG A 208 -13.89 1.22 -6.48
C ARG A 208 -14.70 1.06 -7.77
N ASN A 209 -15.24 -0.13 -8.02
CA ASN A 209 -16.09 -0.43 -9.18
C ASN A 209 -15.44 0.00 -10.52
N GLY A 210 -14.12 -0.17 -10.62
CA GLY A 210 -13.33 0.20 -11.80
C GLY A 210 -12.98 1.68 -11.93
N ALA A 211 -13.49 2.55 -11.06
CA ALA A 211 -13.18 3.98 -11.05
C ALA A 211 -12.11 4.31 -10.00
N LEU A 212 -11.14 5.13 -10.37
CA LEU A 212 -10.09 5.62 -9.49
C LEU A 212 -10.47 7.01 -8.97
N SER A 213 -10.35 7.21 -7.65
CA SER A 213 -10.55 8.52 -7.03
C SER A 213 -9.42 9.50 -7.42
N LYS A 214 -9.61 10.78 -7.08
CA LYS A 214 -8.48 11.72 -7.01
C LYS A 214 -7.44 11.26 -5.96
N LYS A 215 -6.27 11.87 -6.00
CA LYS A 215 -5.25 11.71 -4.96
C LYS A 215 -5.69 12.40 -3.67
N TYR A 216 -5.54 11.73 -2.56
CA TYR A 216 -5.75 12.27 -1.21
C TYR A 216 -4.44 12.22 -0.43
N LYS A 217 -4.17 13.22 0.39
CA LYS A 217 -3.14 13.09 1.44
C LYS A 217 -3.59 12.04 2.46
N PRO A 218 -2.68 11.20 3.00
CA PRO A 218 -3.04 10.15 3.95
C PRO A 218 -3.86 10.66 5.14
N THR A 219 -3.44 11.77 5.76
CA THR A 219 -4.15 12.39 6.88
C THR A 219 -5.52 12.93 6.50
N GLU A 220 -5.65 13.55 5.32
CA GLU A 220 -6.94 14.01 4.79
C GLU A 220 -7.90 12.83 4.57
N LEU A 221 -7.41 11.75 3.96
CA LEU A 221 -8.21 10.55 3.73
C LEU A 221 -8.67 9.91 5.04
N TYR A 222 -7.80 9.85 6.03
CA TYR A 222 -8.09 9.26 7.34
C TYR A 222 -9.14 10.05 8.12
N TYR A 223 -9.00 11.38 8.24
CA TYR A 223 -9.86 12.19 9.10
C TYR A 223 -11.04 12.86 8.38
N LYS A 224 -10.88 13.29 7.11
CA LYS A 224 -11.91 14.08 6.42
C LYS A 224 -12.86 13.24 5.54
N HIS A 225 -12.41 12.06 5.08
CA HIS A 225 -13.21 11.21 4.19
C HIS A 225 -13.81 9.98 4.88
N LYS A 226 -14.21 10.12 6.14
CA LYS A 226 -14.78 9.04 6.98
C LYS A 226 -16.09 8.46 6.41
N ASN A 227 -16.87 9.24 5.72
CA ASN A 227 -18.11 8.80 5.07
C ASN A 227 -17.88 8.05 3.75
N ASN A 228 -16.61 7.94 3.29
CA ASN A 228 -16.29 7.11 2.13
C ASN A 228 -16.52 5.64 2.48
N PRO A 229 -17.23 4.87 1.61
CA PRO A 229 -17.49 3.45 1.85
C PRO A 229 -16.25 2.56 2.01
N GLN A 230 -15.06 3.08 1.73
CA GLN A 230 -13.78 2.39 1.91
C GLN A 230 -12.96 2.93 3.10
N ALA A 231 -13.51 3.86 3.87
CA ALA A 231 -12.81 4.47 5.02
C ALA A 231 -12.39 3.43 6.09
N PHE A 232 -13.14 2.34 6.23
CA PHE A 232 -12.83 1.24 7.15
C PHE A 232 -11.51 0.50 6.80
N LEU A 233 -11.03 0.59 5.56
CA LEU A 233 -9.74 -0.01 5.15
C LEU A 233 -8.55 0.67 5.82
N PHE A 234 -8.74 1.86 6.40
CA PHE A 234 -7.71 2.64 7.08
C PHE A 234 -7.76 2.52 8.60
N GLY A 235 -8.56 1.60 9.14
CA GLY A 235 -8.68 1.33 10.56
C GLY A 235 -10.08 1.50 11.11
N PRO A 236 -10.27 1.27 12.42
CA PRO A 236 -11.57 1.35 13.05
C PRO A 236 -12.26 2.70 12.82
N LEU A 237 -13.56 2.62 12.68
CA LEU A 237 -14.42 3.75 12.39
C LEU A 237 -15.68 3.60 13.22
N ASN A 238 -15.91 4.55 14.11
CA ASN A 238 -17.15 4.63 14.90
C ASN A 238 -18.27 5.27 14.10
N SER A 239 -19.50 4.87 14.40
CA SER A 239 -20.68 5.47 13.83
C SER A 239 -21.78 5.51 14.88
N ILE A 240 -22.34 6.69 15.12
CA ILE A 240 -23.41 6.94 16.09
C ILE A 240 -24.48 7.81 15.48
N GLU A 241 -25.69 7.73 16.03
CA GLU A 241 -26.81 8.57 15.63
C GLU A 241 -27.08 9.66 16.67
N ILE A 242 -26.87 10.92 16.30
CA ILE A 242 -27.18 12.09 17.13
C ILE A 242 -28.27 12.91 16.45
N LYS A 243 -29.41 13.13 17.13
CA LYS A 243 -30.56 13.92 16.63
C LYS A 243 -31.05 13.47 15.23
N GLY A 244 -31.00 12.16 14.96
CA GLY A 244 -31.41 11.60 13.67
C GLY A 244 -30.35 11.65 12.56
N GLU A 245 -29.18 12.23 12.83
CA GLU A 245 -28.07 12.27 11.88
C GLU A 245 -26.98 11.23 12.26
N LYS A 246 -26.53 10.48 11.26
CA LYS A 246 -25.45 9.53 11.41
C LYS A 246 -24.10 10.24 11.37
N ILE A 247 -23.39 10.24 12.49
CA ILE A 247 -22.06 10.83 12.64
C ILE A 247 -21.01 9.72 12.65
N THR A 248 -19.98 9.87 11.82
CA THR A 248 -18.86 8.94 11.73
C THR A 248 -17.58 9.62 12.20
N PHE A 249 -16.81 8.96 13.09
CA PHE A 249 -15.59 9.51 13.66
C PHE A 249 -14.53 8.45 13.91
N ARG A 250 -13.25 8.85 13.98
CA ARG A 250 -12.14 7.96 14.33
C ARG A 250 -12.06 7.78 15.85
N PRO A 251 -11.48 6.65 16.33
CA PRO A 251 -11.38 6.35 17.76
C PRO A 251 -10.61 7.39 18.59
N ASP A 252 -9.86 8.29 17.96
CA ASP A 252 -9.09 9.35 18.59
C ASP A 252 -9.69 10.76 18.41
N GLU A 253 -10.88 10.87 17.79
CA GLU A 253 -11.57 12.15 17.57
C GLU A 253 -12.60 12.44 18.68
N TYR A 254 -12.17 12.42 19.92
CA TYR A 254 -13.02 12.72 21.08
C TYR A 254 -12.27 13.49 22.17
N GLN A 255 -13.02 14.11 23.02
CA GLN A 255 -12.56 14.71 24.28
C GLN A 255 -13.53 14.30 25.39
N ILE A 256 -12.99 13.95 26.55
CA ILE A 256 -13.79 13.63 27.74
C ILE A 256 -14.37 14.93 28.29
N CYS A 257 -15.62 14.89 28.74
CA CYS A 257 -16.31 15.98 29.40
C CYS A 257 -17.10 15.46 30.60
N ASP A 258 -17.42 16.38 31.56
CA ASP A 258 -18.09 15.98 32.79
C ASP A 258 -19.60 15.79 32.61
N SER A 259 -20.21 16.51 31.65
CA SER A 259 -21.66 16.45 31.33
C SER A 259 -21.93 17.06 29.95
N ASN A 260 -23.16 16.99 29.49
CA ASN A 260 -23.61 17.56 28.21
C ASN A 260 -22.94 16.98 26.96
N GLY A 261 -22.41 15.75 27.05
CA GLY A 261 -21.82 14.99 25.97
C GLY A 261 -22.61 13.74 25.60
N ILE A 262 -22.02 12.89 24.77
CA ILE A 262 -22.52 11.57 24.45
C ILE A 262 -22.18 10.67 25.65
N HIS A 263 -23.22 10.09 26.26
CA HIS A 263 -23.09 9.16 27.37
C HIS A 263 -22.61 7.80 26.87
N LEU A 264 -21.59 7.23 27.54
CA LEU A 264 -20.95 6.00 27.17
C LEU A 264 -20.82 5.05 28.37
N SER A 265 -21.46 3.92 28.31
CA SER A 265 -21.27 2.83 29.27
C SER A 265 -20.05 1.99 28.90
N TYR A 266 -19.17 1.77 29.88
CA TYR A 266 -17.93 0.98 29.69
C TYR A 266 -18.24 -0.50 29.47
N ILE A 267 -17.54 -1.14 28.52
CA ILE A 267 -17.61 -2.58 28.27
C ILE A 267 -16.28 -3.24 28.68
N ARG A 268 -15.17 -2.87 28.02
CA ARG A 268 -13.84 -3.43 28.24
C ARG A 268 -12.73 -2.58 27.67
N SER A 269 -11.51 -2.83 28.14
CA SER A 269 -10.29 -2.24 27.55
C SER A 269 -9.30 -3.34 27.15
N ILE A 270 -8.71 -3.21 25.96
CA ILE A 270 -7.71 -4.12 25.44
C ILE A 270 -6.41 -3.33 25.22
N PHE A 271 -5.32 -3.76 25.83
CA PHE A 271 -4.00 -3.19 25.61
C PHE A 271 -3.43 -3.67 24.27
N VAL A 272 -3.03 -2.73 23.41
CA VAL A 272 -2.51 -3.02 22.07
C VAL A 272 -1.10 -2.47 21.85
N GLY A 273 -0.29 -2.51 22.90
CA GLY A 273 1.11 -2.06 22.88
C GLY A 273 1.29 -0.67 23.47
N SER A 274 1.14 0.40 22.68
CA SER A 274 1.37 1.78 23.16
C SER A 274 0.10 2.45 23.67
N LEU A 275 -1.07 1.88 23.47
CA LEU A 275 -2.36 2.45 23.89
C LEU A 275 -3.40 1.37 24.16
N TYR A 276 -4.54 1.79 24.71
CA TYR A 276 -5.71 0.95 24.94
C TYR A 276 -6.77 1.22 23.91
N HIS A 277 -7.38 0.14 23.40
CA HIS A 277 -8.67 0.17 22.72
C HIS A 277 -9.75 -0.02 23.78
N ASN A 278 -10.48 1.04 24.09
CA ASN A 278 -11.55 1.02 25.07
C ASN A 278 -12.88 0.91 24.36
N TYR A 279 -13.63 -0.12 24.68
CA TYR A 279 -14.93 -0.42 24.09
C TYR A 279 -16.02 0.10 25.01
N PHE A 280 -16.94 0.84 24.42
CA PHE A 280 -18.11 1.42 25.07
C PHE A 280 -19.36 1.14 24.28
N ILE A 281 -20.50 1.33 24.92
CA ILE A 281 -21.81 1.29 24.28
C ILE A 281 -22.56 2.59 24.57
N THR A 282 -23.25 3.12 23.57
CA THR A 282 -24.14 4.29 23.72
C THR A 282 -25.48 3.87 24.31
N ASP A 283 -26.30 4.83 24.77
CA ASP A 283 -27.68 4.59 25.22
C ASP A 283 -28.54 3.96 24.11
N LYS A 284 -28.18 4.13 22.85
CA LYS A 284 -28.83 3.52 21.67
C LYS A 284 -28.29 2.13 21.31
N GLN A 285 -27.47 1.52 22.15
CA GLN A 285 -26.84 0.22 21.94
C GLN A 285 -25.85 0.19 20.75
N GLU A 286 -25.21 1.32 20.44
CA GLU A 286 -24.17 1.39 19.42
C GLU A 286 -22.80 1.16 20.08
N GLU A 287 -22.06 0.15 19.62
CA GLU A 287 -20.70 -0.12 20.10
C GLU A 287 -19.70 0.86 19.48
N ILE A 288 -18.85 1.47 20.30
CA ILE A 288 -17.78 2.37 19.87
C ILE A 288 -16.45 2.00 20.50
N ILE A 289 -15.38 2.35 19.81
CA ILE A 289 -13.99 2.16 20.25
C ILE A 289 -13.36 3.53 20.43
N LEU A 290 -12.75 3.77 21.58
CA LEU A 290 -11.97 4.97 21.87
C LEU A 290 -10.52 4.60 22.17
N TYR A 291 -9.56 5.37 21.64
CA TYR A 291 -8.14 5.20 21.91
C TYR A 291 -7.69 6.09 23.05
N SER A 292 -6.95 5.56 24.02
CA SER A 292 -6.31 6.33 25.09
C SER A 292 -5.00 5.69 25.51
N PHE A 293 -4.13 6.48 26.14
CA PHE A 293 -2.88 5.97 26.74
C PHE A 293 -3.14 5.20 28.02
N ASP A 294 -4.20 5.55 28.76
CA ASP A 294 -4.58 4.92 30.00
C ASP A 294 -5.78 4.00 29.81
N LYS A 295 -5.79 2.92 30.60
CA LYS A 295 -6.93 2.02 30.69
C LYS A 295 -8.13 2.80 31.25
N GLN A 296 -9.27 2.73 30.56
CA GLN A 296 -10.52 3.32 31.02
C GLN A 296 -11.31 2.27 31.80
N HIS A 297 -12.01 2.68 32.86
CA HIS A 297 -12.76 1.78 33.74
C HIS A 297 -14.21 2.18 33.97
N ASP A 298 -14.58 3.42 33.62
CA ASP A 298 -15.83 4.02 34.05
C ASP A 298 -16.67 4.50 32.86
N THR A 299 -17.97 4.61 33.11
CA THR A 299 -18.93 5.33 32.29
C THR A 299 -18.51 6.79 32.16
N ARG A 300 -18.64 7.36 30.95
CA ARG A 300 -18.13 8.70 30.61
C ARG A 300 -19.05 9.46 29.68
N TYR A 301 -18.83 10.76 29.67
CA TYR A 301 -19.36 11.63 28.63
C TYR A 301 -18.24 12.07 27.70
N ILE A 302 -18.50 12.08 26.42
CA ILE A 302 -17.54 12.57 25.43
C ILE A 302 -18.16 13.64 24.53
N GLN A 303 -17.32 14.53 24.04
CA GLN A 303 -17.62 15.42 22.92
C GLN A 303 -16.74 15.00 21.72
N LEU A 304 -17.34 15.01 20.53
CA LEU A 304 -16.58 14.74 19.31
C LEU A 304 -15.79 15.99 18.92
N ILE A 305 -14.53 15.77 18.57
CA ILE A 305 -13.63 16.82 18.06
C ILE A 305 -13.21 16.47 16.63
N SER A 306 -12.99 17.47 15.80
CA SER A 306 -12.46 17.27 14.46
C SER A 306 -10.96 17.49 14.46
N LYS A 307 -10.18 16.49 14.10
CA LYS A 307 -8.75 16.63 13.81
C LYS A 307 -8.57 17.16 12.38
N LYS A 308 -7.82 18.23 12.26
CA LYS A 308 -7.56 18.93 10.99
C LYS A 308 -6.47 18.23 10.16
#